data_cfb68684638243d0abbf0dd68ad84749
#
_entry.id   cfb68684638243d0abbf0dd68ad84749
#
_cell.length_a   1.000
_cell.length_b   1.000
_cell.length_c   1.000
_cell.angle_alpha   90.00
_cell.angle_beta   90.00
_cell.angle_gamma   90.00
#
_symmetry.space_group_name_H-M   'P 1'
#
loop_
_entity.id
_entity.type
_entity.pdbx_description
1 polymer ?
#
loop_
_entity_poly.entity_id
_entity_poly.type
_entity_poly.pdbx_seq_one_letter_code
_entity_poly.pdbx_strand_id
1 'polypeptide(L)' 'MAMTVNEIEELLLKSFPNAKITIDDLRGDGDHYAAKIVATEFTGKTRVQQHQMVYNAMNGKMGTDLHALALNTSAPKN' A
#
# COMPACT_ATOMS: atom_id res chain seq x y z
N MET A 1 -11.88 -12.01 4.62
CA MET A 1 -10.76 -12.55 5.42
C MET A 1 -9.71 -11.49 5.61
N ALA A 2 -9.11 -11.46 6.78
CA ALA A 2 -8.07 -10.48 7.08
C ALA A 2 -6.77 -10.79 6.34
N MET A 3 -6.01 -9.75 6.02
CA MET A 3 -4.68 -9.90 5.44
C MET A 3 -3.62 -9.61 6.50
N THR A 4 -2.51 -10.32 6.42
CA THR A 4 -1.36 -10.02 7.29
C THR A 4 -0.54 -8.88 6.69
N VAL A 5 0.28 -8.23 7.54
CA VAL A 5 1.23 -7.20 7.08
C VAL A 5 2.13 -7.75 5.99
N ASN A 6 2.62 -8.98 6.15
CA ASN A 6 3.49 -9.60 5.15
C ASN A 6 2.81 -9.80 3.81
N GLU A 7 1.53 -10.19 3.81
CA GLU A 7 0.77 -10.36 2.57
C GLU A 7 0.60 -9.05 1.83
N ILE A 8 0.28 -7.97 2.55
CA ILE A 8 0.15 -6.64 1.96
C ILE A 8 1.48 -6.18 1.38
N GLU A 9 2.55 -6.34 2.14
CA GLU A 9 3.88 -5.93 1.71
C GLU A 9 4.32 -6.70 0.46
N GLU A 10 4.09 -8.00 0.41
CA GLU A 10 4.44 -8.81 -0.74
C GLU A 10 3.69 -8.38 -2.00
N LEU A 11 2.39 -8.10 -1.88
CA LEU A 11 1.61 -7.61 -3.01
C LEU A 11 2.15 -6.28 -3.53
N LEU A 12 2.48 -5.38 -2.62
CA LEU A 12 2.98 -4.06 -3.00
C LEU A 12 4.38 -4.17 -3.63
N LEU A 13 5.23 -5.04 -3.11
CA LEU A 13 6.57 -5.23 -3.66
C LEU A 13 6.57 -5.86 -5.05
N LYS A 14 5.54 -6.60 -5.41
CA LYS A 14 5.41 -7.11 -6.78
C LYS A 14 5.27 -5.97 -7.80
N SER A 15 4.58 -4.91 -7.43
CA SER A 15 4.38 -3.74 -8.30
C SER A 15 5.45 -2.68 -8.08
N PHE A 16 6.01 -2.60 -6.88
CA PHE A 16 7.00 -1.58 -6.50
C PHE A 16 8.21 -2.26 -5.86
N PRO A 17 9.07 -2.95 -6.67
CA PRO A 17 10.12 -3.81 -6.11
C PRO A 17 11.15 -3.10 -5.25
N ASN A 18 11.38 -1.81 -5.49
CA ASN A 18 12.38 -1.02 -4.77
C ASN A 18 11.74 -0.07 -3.75
N ALA A 19 10.45 -0.21 -3.48
CA ALA A 19 9.75 0.68 -2.56
C ALA A 19 10.15 0.44 -1.11
N LYS A 20 10.11 1.52 -0.33
CA LYS A 20 10.16 1.43 1.13
C LYS A 20 8.73 1.42 1.62
N ILE A 21 8.36 0.37 2.31
CA ILE A 21 6.99 0.14 2.75
C ILE A 21 6.97 -0.02 4.26
N THR A 22 6.14 0.77 4.93
CA THR A 22 5.88 0.65 6.36
C THR A 22 4.38 0.47 6.54
N ILE A 23 3.98 -0.58 7.23
CA ILE A 23 2.57 -0.90 7.42
C ILE A 23 2.29 -1.03 8.91
N ASP A 24 1.27 -0.31 9.37
CA ASP A 24 0.81 -0.36 10.76
C ASP A 24 -0.61 -0.94 10.81
N ASP A 25 -0.81 -1.90 11.71
CA ASP A 25 -2.13 -2.44 11.97
C ASP A 25 -2.81 -1.55 13.01
N LEU A 26 -3.78 -0.76 12.57
CA LEU A 26 -4.37 0.29 13.39
C LEU A 26 -5.22 -0.23 14.55
N ARG A 27 -5.80 -1.42 14.41
CA ARG A 27 -6.73 -1.96 15.39
C ARG A 27 -6.35 -3.33 15.92
N GLY A 28 -5.28 -3.91 15.42
CA GLY A 28 -4.89 -5.27 15.78
C GLY A 28 -5.84 -6.35 15.26
N ASP A 29 -6.71 -6.02 14.29
CA ASP A 29 -7.71 -6.94 13.77
C ASP A 29 -7.38 -7.51 12.39
N GLY A 30 -6.25 -7.12 11.81
CA GLY A 30 -5.85 -7.57 10.48
C GLY A 30 -6.69 -7.01 9.34
N ASP A 31 -7.44 -5.94 9.57
CA ASP A 31 -8.42 -5.43 8.61
C ASP A 31 -8.33 -3.92 8.38
N HIS A 32 -7.71 -3.21 9.30
CA HIS A 32 -7.54 -1.75 9.23
C HIS A 32 -6.06 -1.42 9.34
N TYR A 33 -5.48 -0.94 8.24
CA TYR A 33 -4.04 -0.69 8.16
C TYR A 33 -3.74 0.73 7.70
N ALA A 34 -2.57 1.23 8.07
CA ALA A 34 -1.97 2.41 7.48
C ALA A 34 -0.69 1.98 6.78
N ALA A 35 -0.53 2.36 5.52
CA ALA A 35 0.65 2.03 4.74
C ALA A 35 1.34 3.31 4.28
N LYS A 36 2.63 3.40 4.56
CA LYS A 36 3.49 4.45 4.02
C LYS A 36 4.37 3.82 2.95
N ILE A 37 4.28 4.32 1.73
CA ILE A 37 4.99 3.76 0.57
C ILE A 37 5.79 4.86 -0.11
N VAL A 38 7.09 4.65 -0.19
CA VAL A 38 8.01 5.55 -0.90
C VAL A 38 8.55 4.78 -2.10
N ALA A 39 8.21 5.21 -3.30
CA ALA A 39 8.56 4.47 -4.52
C ALA A 39 8.92 5.42 -5.65
N THR A 40 9.91 5.04 -6.46
CA THR A 40 10.31 5.84 -7.64
C THR A 40 9.19 5.90 -8.67
N GLU A 41 8.33 4.89 -8.71
CA GLU A 41 7.17 4.83 -9.61
C GLU A 41 6.19 5.97 -9.37
N PHE A 42 6.22 6.60 -8.20
CA PHE A 42 5.34 7.72 -7.87
C PHE A 42 5.85 9.08 -8.36
N THR A 43 7.05 9.13 -8.89
CA THR A 43 7.66 10.38 -9.37
C THR A 43 6.80 10.99 -10.49
N GLY A 44 6.43 12.26 -10.33
CA GLY A 44 5.61 12.96 -11.32
C GLY A 44 4.13 12.60 -11.30
N LYS A 45 3.70 11.78 -10.34
CA LYS A 45 2.29 11.39 -10.22
C LYS A 45 1.60 12.22 -9.15
N THR A 46 0.31 12.52 -9.37
CA THR A 46 -0.51 13.17 -8.34
C THR A 46 -0.80 12.18 -7.22
N ARG A 47 -1.26 12.70 -6.08
CA ARG A 47 -1.64 11.84 -4.95
C ARG A 47 -2.72 10.83 -5.37
N VAL A 48 -3.71 11.28 -6.12
CA VAL A 48 -4.78 10.39 -6.58
C VAL A 48 -4.24 9.29 -7.48
N GLN A 49 -3.33 9.63 -8.39
CA GLN A 49 -2.69 8.65 -9.27
C GLN A 49 -1.86 7.65 -8.48
N GLN A 50 -1.11 8.12 -7.48
CA GLN A 50 -0.31 7.26 -6.61
C GLN A 50 -1.18 6.27 -5.85
N HIS A 51 -2.28 6.75 -5.26
CA HIS A 51 -3.20 5.90 -4.53
C HIS A 51 -3.86 4.87 -5.46
N GLN A 52 -4.21 5.26 -6.66
CA GLN A 52 -4.78 4.35 -7.66
C GLN A 52 -3.81 3.22 -8.01
N MET A 53 -2.52 3.57 -8.16
CA MET A 53 -1.49 2.57 -8.42
C MET A 53 -1.39 1.55 -7.28
N VAL A 54 -1.52 2.01 -6.03
CA VAL A 54 -1.49 1.11 -4.87
C VAL A 54 -2.72 0.20 -4.87
N TYR A 55 -3.90 0.73 -5.12
CA TYR A 55 -5.12 -0.09 -5.17
C TYR A 55 -5.04 -1.14 -6.28
N ASN A 56 -4.48 -0.78 -7.43
CA ASN A 56 -4.25 -1.75 -8.50
C ASN A 56 -3.27 -2.84 -8.08
N ALA A 57 -2.25 -2.49 -7.31
CA ALA A 57 -1.27 -3.44 -6.80
C ALA A 57 -1.90 -4.42 -5.79
N MET A 58 -2.95 -4.01 -5.12
CA MET A 58 -3.67 -4.88 -4.18
C MET A 58 -4.49 -5.96 -4.88
N ASN A 59 -4.61 -5.89 -6.19
CA ASN A 59 -5.18 -6.95 -7.01
C ASN A 59 -6.60 -7.33 -6.61
N GLY A 60 -7.44 -6.33 -6.34
CA GLY A 60 -8.84 -6.54 -6.01
C GLY A 60 -9.11 -6.99 -4.58
N LYS A 61 -8.11 -6.99 -3.72
CA LYS A 61 -8.28 -7.41 -2.33
C LYS A 61 -8.90 -6.34 -1.43
N MET A 62 -8.88 -5.09 -1.88
CA MET A 62 -9.55 -4.02 -1.14
C MET A 62 -11.05 -4.21 -1.18
N GLY A 63 -11.69 -4.11 0.00
CA GLY A 63 -13.13 -4.28 0.12
C GLY A 63 -13.58 -5.73 0.30
N THR A 64 -12.71 -6.70 0.03
CA THR A 64 -13.01 -8.13 0.25
C THR A 64 -12.18 -8.68 1.40
N ASP A 65 -10.85 -8.66 1.26
CA ASP A 65 -9.94 -9.19 2.28
C ASP A 65 -9.46 -8.10 3.24
N LEU A 66 -9.65 -6.84 2.89
CA LEU A 66 -9.17 -5.70 3.66
C LEU A 66 -10.19 -4.56 3.56
N HIS A 67 -10.71 -4.07 4.69
CA HIS A 67 -11.72 -3.02 4.72
C HIS A 67 -11.14 -1.63 4.57
N ALA A 68 -10.01 -1.36 5.17
CA ALA A 68 -9.45 -0.01 5.17
C ALA A 68 -7.95 -0.03 5.07
N LEU A 69 -7.44 0.78 4.17
CA LEU A 69 -6.01 1.00 4.00
C LEU A 69 -5.77 2.50 3.84
N ALA A 70 -5.30 3.12 4.92
CA ALA A 70 -4.91 4.53 4.87
C ALA A 70 -3.57 4.62 4.16
N LEU A 71 -3.49 5.46 3.12
CA LEU A 71 -2.30 5.54 2.28
C LEU A 71 -1.55 6.85 2.48
N ASN A 72 -0.24 6.74 2.59
CA ASN A 72 0.69 7.85 2.53
C ASN A 72 1.74 7.49 1.49
N THR A 73 1.67 8.11 0.33
CA THR A 73 2.54 7.79 -0.80
C THR A 73 3.42 8.97 -1.16
N SER A 74 4.63 8.69 -1.59
CA SER A 74 5.56 9.72 -2.02
C SER A 74 6.66 9.12 -2.89
N ALA A 75 7.31 10.00 -3.68
CA ALA A 75 8.52 9.63 -4.39
C ALA A 75 9.72 9.82 -3.45
N PRO A 76 10.80 9.04 -3.64
CA PRO A 76 12.02 9.23 -2.86
C PRO A 76 12.63 10.60 -3.10
N LYS A 77 13.19 11.17 -2.06
CA LYS A 77 14.01 12.37 -2.20
C LYS A 77 15.42 11.98 -2.63
N ASN A 78 15.92 12.70 -3.59
CA ASN A 78 17.29 12.51 -4.03
C ASN A 78 18.24 13.36 -3.21
#